data_86b5775f4f6bddb3be87894d7c727e34
#
_entry.id   86b5775f4f6bddb3be87894d7c727e34
#
_cell.length_a   1.000
_cell.length_b   1.000
_cell.length_c   1.000
_cell.angle_alpha   90.00
_cell.angle_beta   90.00
_cell.angle_gamma   90.00
#
_symmetry.space_group_name_H-M   'P 1'
#
loop_
_entity.id
_entity.type
_entity.pdbx_description
1 polymer ?
#
loop_
_entity_poly.entity_id
_entity_poly.type
_entity_poly.pdbx_seq_one_letter_code
_entity_poly.pdbx_strand_id
1 'polypeptide(L)'
;MSVKVRIPTPLQKLTGQGEVQVGAGNVKELIDQLEKNYPGIKDRICDDSGKVRRFVNIYLNEEDIRFLKQEETKLKDGDEISIVPAIAGG
;
A
#
# COMPACT_ATOMS: atom_id res chain seq x y z
N MET A 1 12.20 -6.38 7.88
CA MET A 1 12.69 -5.21 7.15
C MET A 1 11.69 -4.09 7.26
N SER A 2 12.16 -2.87 7.41
CA SER A 2 11.30 -1.72 7.62
C SER A 2 11.07 -1.00 6.30
N VAL A 3 9.81 -0.84 5.93
CA VAL A 3 9.40 -0.18 4.71
C VAL A 3 8.55 1.03 5.07
N LYS A 4 8.85 2.16 4.47
CA LYS A 4 8.08 3.37 4.67
C LYS A 4 6.87 3.35 3.73
N VAL A 5 5.69 3.64 4.28
CA VAL A 5 4.47 3.66 3.48
C VAL A 5 3.87 5.05 3.54
N ARG A 6 3.70 5.66 2.38
CA ARG A 6 3.01 6.95 2.28
C ARG A 6 1.53 6.70 2.14
N ILE A 7 0.76 7.29 3.04
CA ILE A 7 -0.68 7.09 3.12
C ILE A 7 -1.39 8.27 2.46
N PRO A 8 -2.25 8.01 1.47
CA PRO A 8 -2.97 9.11 0.82
C PRO A 8 -4.00 9.72 1.77
N THR A 9 -4.29 10.99 1.55
CA THR A 9 -5.19 11.74 2.42
C THR A 9 -6.50 11.01 2.74
N PRO A 10 -7.19 10.40 1.76
CA PRO A 10 -8.44 9.69 2.08
C PRO A 10 -8.29 8.55 3.07
N LEU A 11 -7.11 7.94 3.15
CA LEU A 11 -6.88 6.83 4.06
C LEU A 11 -6.28 7.26 5.40
N GLN A 12 -5.91 8.52 5.54
CA GLN A 12 -5.31 9.02 6.78
C GLN A 12 -6.32 9.01 7.92
N LYS A 13 -7.60 8.91 7.61
CA LYS A 13 -8.63 8.74 8.64
C LYS A 13 -8.44 7.45 9.41
N LEU A 14 -7.88 6.43 8.76
CA LEU A 14 -7.65 5.13 9.38
C LEU A 14 -6.32 5.07 10.11
N THR A 15 -5.29 5.72 9.57
CA THR A 15 -3.94 5.65 10.14
C THR A 15 -3.63 6.79 11.10
N GLY A 16 -4.30 7.93 10.93
CA GLY A 16 -3.99 9.12 11.70
C GLY A 16 -2.68 9.78 11.28
N GLN A 17 -2.03 9.25 10.26
CA GLN A 17 -0.71 9.72 9.81
C GLN A 17 -0.61 9.63 8.31
N GLY A 18 0.20 10.53 7.73
CA GLY A 18 0.47 10.50 6.29
C GLY A 18 1.58 9.56 5.90
N GLU A 19 2.26 8.99 6.88
CA GLU A 19 3.39 8.10 6.64
C GLU A 19 3.51 7.15 7.80
N VAL A 20 3.67 5.86 7.51
CA VAL A 20 3.86 4.84 8.55
C VAL A 20 4.98 3.92 8.12
N GLN A 21 5.51 3.15 9.06
CA GLN A 21 6.52 2.14 8.75
C GLN A 21 6.01 0.78 9.17
N VAL A 22 6.22 -0.20 8.29
CA VAL A 22 5.82 -1.58 8.57
C VAL A 22 6.94 -2.53 8.15
N GLY A 23 6.96 -3.70 8.76
CA GLY A 23 7.89 -4.75 8.37
C GLY A 23 7.22 -5.68 7.39
N ALA A 24 7.79 -5.81 6.19
CA ALA A 24 7.21 -6.67 5.16
C ALA A 24 8.27 -7.07 4.15
N GLY A 25 8.15 -8.28 3.62
CA GLY A 25 9.07 -8.79 2.62
C GLY A 25 8.55 -8.64 1.20
N ASN A 26 7.26 -8.36 1.04
CA ASN A 26 6.66 -8.09 -0.26
C ASN A 26 5.42 -7.22 -0.08
N VAL A 27 4.83 -6.79 -1.20
CA VAL A 27 3.69 -5.88 -1.16
C VAL A 27 2.49 -6.52 -0.46
N LYS A 28 2.25 -7.81 -0.72
CA LYS A 28 1.13 -8.50 -0.08
C LYS A 28 1.26 -8.47 1.44
N GLU A 29 2.44 -8.78 1.95
CA GLU A 29 2.68 -8.75 3.39
C GLU A 29 2.53 -7.34 3.94
N LEU A 30 2.97 -6.35 3.16
CA LEU A 30 2.84 -4.96 3.58
C LEU A 30 1.38 -4.58 3.78
N ILE A 31 0.53 -4.98 2.84
CA ILE A 31 -0.91 -4.70 2.94
C ILE A 31 -1.51 -5.43 4.13
N ASP A 32 -1.11 -6.69 4.36
CA ASP A 32 -1.59 -7.46 5.50
C ASP A 32 -1.16 -6.82 6.83
N GLN A 33 0.06 -6.28 6.89
CA GLN A 33 0.52 -5.60 8.10
C GLN A 33 -0.23 -4.29 8.32
N LEU A 34 -0.54 -3.58 7.24
CA LEU A 34 -1.34 -2.37 7.35
C LEU A 34 -2.74 -2.70 7.90
N GLU A 35 -3.34 -3.78 7.41
CA GLU A 35 -4.66 -4.19 7.90
C GLU A 35 -4.61 -4.57 9.37
N LYS A 36 -3.56 -5.25 9.79
CA LYS A 36 -3.39 -5.65 11.18
C LYS A 36 -3.31 -4.43 12.11
N ASN A 37 -2.60 -3.40 11.67
CA ASN A 37 -2.40 -2.19 12.47
C ASN A 37 -3.53 -1.18 12.31
N TYR A 38 -4.17 -1.17 11.15
CA TYR A 38 -5.22 -0.21 10.81
C TYR A 38 -6.37 -0.93 10.14
N PRO A 39 -7.23 -1.61 10.93
CA PRO A 39 -8.34 -2.41 10.37
C PRO A 39 -9.23 -1.58 9.45
N GLY A 40 -9.56 -2.17 8.30
CA GLY A 40 -10.36 -1.51 7.28
C GLY A 40 -9.56 -0.96 6.11
N ILE A 41 -8.24 -0.83 6.27
CA ILE A 41 -7.42 -0.22 5.21
C ILE A 41 -7.29 -1.16 4.02
N LYS A 42 -7.24 -2.46 4.26
CA LYS A 42 -7.10 -3.43 3.18
C LYS A 42 -8.30 -3.39 2.22
N ASP A 43 -9.50 -3.19 2.76
CA ASP A 43 -10.70 -3.09 1.92
C ASP A 43 -10.66 -1.88 1.02
N ARG A 44 -9.93 -0.85 1.41
CA ARG A 44 -9.79 0.36 0.61
C ARG A 44 -8.75 0.20 -0.49
N ILE A 45 -7.76 -0.65 -0.26
CA ILE A 45 -6.65 -0.87 -1.19
C ILE A 45 -6.91 -2.04 -2.11
N CYS A 46 -7.51 -3.11 -1.59
CA CYS A 46 -7.70 -4.36 -2.31
C CYS A 46 -9.17 -4.70 -2.49
N ASP A 47 -9.45 -5.50 -3.52
CA ASP A 47 -10.80 -6.02 -3.73
C ASP A 47 -10.99 -7.32 -2.92
N ASP A 48 -12.14 -7.95 -3.07
CA ASP A 48 -12.48 -9.16 -2.32
C ASP A 48 -11.56 -10.34 -2.62
N SER A 49 -10.90 -10.32 -3.76
CA SER A 49 -9.97 -11.39 -4.12
C SER A 49 -8.55 -11.14 -3.60
N GLY A 50 -8.34 -10.01 -2.95
CA GLY A 50 -7.03 -9.66 -2.39
C GLY A 50 -6.12 -8.94 -3.36
N LYS A 51 -6.61 -8.62 -4.54
CA LYS A 51 -5.82 -7.86 -5.52
C LYS A 51 -6.01 -6.37 -5.33
N VAL A 52 -4.96 -5.61 -5.62
CA VAL A 52 -5.04 -4.15 -5.55
C VAL A 52 -6.12 -3.67 -6.50
N ARG A 53 -6.97 -2.78 -6.00
CA ARG A 53 -8.08 -2.27 -6.80
C ARG A 53 -7.59 -1.53 -8.03
N ARG A 54 -8.38 -1.58 -9.10
CA ARG A 54 -8.06 -0.97 -10.38
C ARG A 54 -7.74 0.52 -10.26
N PHE A 55 -8.39 1.22 -9.35
CA PHE A 55 -8.22 2.66 -9.20
C PHE A 55 -7.25 3.04 -8.10
N VAL A 56 -6.48 2.07 -7.60
CA VAL A 56 -5.43 2.34 -6.64
C VAL A 56 -4.10 2.00 -7.28
N ASN A 57 -3.20 2.96 -7.26
CA ASN A 57 -1.85 2.75 -7.76
C ASN A 57 -0.90 2.62 -6.57
N ILE A 58 0.00 1.66 -6.66
CA ILE A 58 1.04 1.48 -5.64
C ILE A 58 2.38 1.60 -6.33
N TYR A 59 3.24 2.44 -5.77
CA TYR A 59 4.58 2.67 -6.30
C TYR A 59 5.63 2.20 -5.32
N LEU A 60 6.60 1.46 -5.82
CA LEU A 60 7.79 1.08 -5.05
C LEU A 60 8.92 1.98 -5.52
N ASN A 61 9.35 2.90 -4.67
CA ASN A 61 10.40 3.86 -5.01
C ASN A 61 10.15 4.53 -6.37
N GLU A 62 8.91 5.01 -6.56
CA GLU A 62 8.47 5.72 -7.76
C GLU A 62 8.19 4.83 -8.97
N GLU A 63 8.25 3.52 -8.81
CA GLU A 63 7.93 2.58 -9.89
C GLU A 63 6.61 1.87 -9.60
N ASP A 64 5.66 1.93 -10.55
CA ASP A 64 4.37 1.28 -10.41
C ASP A 64 4.56 -0.23 -10.33
N ILE A 65 3.98 -0.87 -9.31
CA ILE A 65 4.16 -2.31 -9.12
C ILE A 65 3.52 -3.14 -10.23
N ARG A 66 2.64 -2.55 -11.04
CA ARG A 66 2.06 -3.25 -12.20
C ARG A 66 3.12 -3.61 -13.22
N PHE A 67 4.21 -2.85 -13.25
CA PHE A 67 5.35 -3.12 -14.13
C PHE A 67 6.40 -3.98 -13.43
N LEU A 68 6.12 -4.40 -12.21
CA LEU A 68 6.96 -5.30 -11.45
C LEU A 68 6.20 -6.61 -11.27
N LYS A 69 6.08 -7.10 -10.04
CA LYS A 69 5.37 -8.35 -9.77
C LYS A 69 4.10 -8.14 -8.98
N GLN A 70 3.53 -6.94 -9.06
CA GLN A 70 2.29 -6.60 -8.38
C GLN A 70 2.39 -6.93 -6.89
N GLU A 71 1.43 -7.67 -6.33
CA GLU A 71 1.42 -7.98 -4.90
C GLU A 71 2.60 -8.85 -4.47
N GLU A 72 3.24 -9.53 -5.40
CA GLU A 72 4.40 -10.37 -5.10
C GLU A 72 5.72 -9.62 -5.22
N THR A 73 5.67 -8.33 -5.52
CA THR A 73 6.86 -7.50 -5.61
C THR A 73 7.61 -7.52 -4.28
N LYS A 74 8.88 -7.88 -4.34
CA LYS A 74 9.70 -7.98 -3.12
C LYS A 74 10.15 -6.62 -2.64
N LEU A 75 10.20 -6.49 -1.33
CA LEU A 75 10.59 -5.25 -0.66
C LEU A 75 11.89 -5.45 0.11
N LYS A 76 12.64 -4.37 0.25
CA LYS A 76 13.89 -4.36 0.98
C LYS A 76 13.83 -3.29 2.06
N ASP A 77 14.70 -3.45 3.06
CA ASP A 77 14.80 -2.46 4.13
C ASP A 77 15.11 -1.09 3.52
N GLY A 78 14.35 -0.09 3.95
CA GLY A 78 14.51 1.27 3.46
C GLY A 78 13.70 1.61 2.23
N ASP A 79 13.00 0.63 1.64
CA ASP A 79 12.14 0.90 0.49
C ASP A 79 10.98 1.80 0.91
N GLU A 80 10.45 2.53 -0.07
CA GLU A 80 9.30 3.40 0.14
C GLU A 80 8.15 2.94 -0.77
N ILE A 81 6.99 2.74 -0.16
CA ILE A 81 5.77 2.43 -0.88
C ILE A 81 4.86 3.64 -0.83
N SER A 82 4.35 4.05 -1.98
CA SER A 82 3.37 5.14 -2.06
C SER A 82 2.06 4.57 -2.54
N ILE A 83 0.99 4.82 -1.80
CA ILE A 83 -0.36 4.41 -2.17
C ILE A 83 -1.06 5.64 -2.73
N VAL A 84 -1.44 5.58 -4.00
CA VAL A 84 -2.04 6.71 -4.70
C VAL A 84 -3.37 6.28 -5.30
N PRO A 85 -4.50 6.68 -4.70
CA PRO A 85 -5.79 6.37 -5.31
C PRO A 85 -5.98 7.24 -6.55
N ALA A 86 -6.25 6.59 -7.67
CA ALA A 86 -6.56 7.30 -8.91
C ALA A 86 -8.07 7.43 -8.99
N ILE A 87 -8.62 8.29 -8.16
CA ILE A 87 -10.06 8.46 -8.09
C ILE A 87 -10.50 9.42 -9.18
N ALA A 88 -11.08 8.86 -10.22
CA ALA A 88 -11.65 9.68 -11.29
C ALA A 88 -12.86 10.43 -10.73
N GLY A 89 -12.85 11.72 -10.93
CA GLY A 89 -13.98 12.54 -10.52
C GLY A 89 -14.03 12.82 -9.03
N GLY A 90 -12.97 12.52 -8.33
CA GLY A 90 -13.02 12.84 -6.92
C GLY A 90 -11.77 12.53 -6.27
#